data_eec567f607274e37c807425e8f01c994
#
_entry.id   eec567f607274e37c807425e8f01c994
#
_cell.length_a   1.000
_cell.length_b   1.000
_cell.length_c   1.000
_cell.angle_alpha   90.00
_cell.angle_beta   90.00
_cell.angle_gamma   90.00
#
_symmetry.space_group_name_H-M   'P 1'
#
loop_
_entity.id
_entity.type
_entity.pdbx_description
1 polymer ?
#
loop_
_entity_poly.entity_id
_entity_poly.type
_entity_poly.pdbx_seq_one_letter_code
_entity_poly.pdbx_strand_id
1 'polypeptide(L)'
;MANHSSFSSLFLLFSLLLGYGVLQLQASHHVFQHLQTTSSASSSHQPYRTGYHFQPPKNWINDPNGPMIYKGIYHLFYQYNPKGAVWGNIVWAHSTSTDLINWTPHEHAIYPSEPFDQHGCWSGSATILPSGKPVILYTGIIDTINTQVQNLAVPKNLSDPFLREWIKYHKSPLMAPTVENQINGSSFRDPTTAWLGHDNIWRVIIGSKHHRKGLAILYRSRDFKKWIKAKHPLHSGKNTGMWECPDFFPVSTTGQNGVETSIVGPYVKHVLKASLDDTKHEYYTVGTYNITLDRYIPDKGSVESDSGLRYDYGKFYASKTFFDNEKSRRILWGWINESSSVEDDIKKGWAGVQAIPRKIWLDKSGKQLVQWPVVELEKLRVKQVKLPSKILEGGSVIEVSGVTAVQADVEISFEISDFKKAEVFDPSWTNPQHLCIQKGASVKSALGPFGLLALASKDLKEYTAVFFRIFKGKDKYVVLMCSDQSRSSLNEDNDKTTYGAFLNVDPVHEMLSLRSLIDHSIVESFGGGGKTCITARVYPTLAIEKDAHLYAFNYGTENVKMSGLSAWSMKKAHIY
;
A
#
# COMPACT_ATOMS: atom_id res chain seq x y z
N MET A 1 73.79 9.57 8.12
CA MET A 1 73.17 8.30 7.76
C MET A 1 71.97 8.05 8.66
N ALA A 2 70.83 8.64 8.36
CA ALA A 2 69.54 8.30 8.97
C ALA A 2 68.40 9.08 8.25
N ASN A 3 67.89 8.55 7.13
CA ASN A 3 66.65 9.07 6.53
C ASN A 3 66.09 8.17 5.40
N HIS A 4 66.45 6.90 5.33
CA HIS A 4 65.91 6.00 4.30
C HIS A 4 64.93 4.94 4.80
N SER A 5 64.70 4.80 6.11
CA SER A 5 63.78 3.76 6.65
C SER A 5 62.33 4.22 6.82
N SER A 6 62.05 5.53 6.83
CA SER A 6 60.73 6.08 7.08
C SER A 6 59.78 6.04 5.85
N PHE A 7 60.33 6.14 4.63
CA PHE A 7 59.54 6.13 3.40
C PHE A 7 59.07 4.73 2.98
N SER A 8 59.88 3.70 3.23
CA SER A 8 59.51 2.32 2.91
C SER A 8 58.40 1.78 3.79
N SER A 9 58.33 2.20 5.07
CA SER A 9 57.24 1.78 5.99
C SER A 9 55.91 2.43 5.66
N LEU A 10 55.91 3.68 5.16
CA LEU A 10 54.69 4.35 4.75
C LEU A 10 54.10 3.75 3.46
N PHE A 11 54.94 3.34 2.51
CA PHE A 11 54.48 2.68 1.28
C PHE A 11 53.92 1.28 1.52
N LEU A 12 54.48 0.53 2.48
CA LEU A 12 53.97 -0.78 2.88
C LEU A 12 52.61 -0.66 3.62
N LEU A 13 52.43 0.37 4.47
CA LEU A 13 51.16 0.61 5.14
C LEU A 13 50.05 1.02 4.14
N PHE A 14 50.38 1.85 3.15
CA PHE A 14 49.44 2.28 2.12
C PHE A 14 49.04 1.13 1.18
N SER A 15 49.98 0.26 0.82
CA SER A 15 49.70 -0.93 0.01
C SER A 15 48.91 -2.00 0.78
N LEU A 16 49.16 -2.15 2.09
CA LEU A 16 48.37 -3.02 2.97
C LEU A 16 46.92 -2.49 3.18
N LEU A 17 46.73 -1.17 3.34
CA LEU A 17 45.42 -0.54 3.45
C LEU A 17 44.61 -0.62 2.14
N LEU A 18 45.26 -0.43 0.99
CA LEU A 18 44.66 -0.63 -0.34
C LEU A 18 44.31 -2.11 -0.59
N GLY A 19 45.19 -3.04 -0.20
CA GLY A 19 44.96 -4.48 -0.28
C GLY A 19 43.78 -4.92 0.63
N TYR A 20 43.70 -4.36 1.83
CA TYR A 20 42.57 -4.64 2.74
C TYR A 20 41.24 -4.05 2.24
N GLY A 21 41.24 -2.86 1.64
CA GLY A 21 40.08 -2.25 1.01
C GLY A 21 39.54 -3.04 -0.20
N VAL A 22 40.46 -3.53 -1.05
CA VAL A 22 40.11 -4.36 -2.22
C VAL A 22 39.67 -5.75 -1.79
N LEU A 23 40.29 -6.35 -0.74
CA LEU A 23 39.85 -7.62 -0.17
C LEU A 23 38.49 -7.52 0.53
N GLN A 24 38.18 -6.39 1.20
CA GLN A 24 36.82 -6.18 1.78
C GLN A 24 35.79 -5.97 0.69
N LEU A 25 36.08 -5.29 -0.42
CA LEU A 25 35.19 -5.14 -1.56
C LEU A 25 34.96 -6.46 -2.29
N GLN A 26 35.98 -7.29 -2.46
CA GLN A 26 35.84 -8.62 -3.04
C GLN A 26 35.16 -9.61 -2.07
N ALA A 27 35.47 -9.54 -0.77
CA ALA A 27 34.78 -10.36 0.23
C ALA A 27 33.29 -10.03 0.34
N SER A 28 32.90 -8.75 0.22
CA SER A 28 31.47 -8.37 0.18
C SER A 28 30.78 -8.86 -1.10
N HIS A 29 31.46 -8.86 -2.25
CA HIS A 29 30.94 -9.42 -3.49
C HIS A 29 30.81 -10.95 -3.45
N HIS A 30 31.80 -11.65 -2.91
CA HIS A 30 31.76 -13.12 -2.77
C HIS A 30 30.76 -13.58 -1.69
N VAL A 31 30.60 -12.85 -0.60
CA VAL A 31 29.59 -13.16 0.42
C VAL A 31 28.18 -12.96 -0.14
N PHE A 32 27.97 -11.96 -1.01
CA PHE A 32 26.69 -11.75 -1.67
C PHE A 32 26.36 -12.87 -2.69
N GLN A 33 27.31 -13.32 -3.49
CA GLN A 33 27.14 -14.47 -4.40
C GLN A 33 26.98 -15.79 -3.64
N HIS A 34 27.69 -16.00 -2.53
CA HIS A 34 27.58 -17.22 -1.72
C HIS A 34 26.25 -17.29 -0.94
N LEU A 35 25.67 -16.14 -0.54
CA LEU A 35 24.35 -16.11 0.09
C LEU A 35 23.21 -16.35 -0.91
N GLN A 36 23.40 -16.03 -2.19
CA GLN A 36 22.43 -16.41 -3.24
C GLN A 36 22.47 -17.92 -3.59
N THR A 37 23.64 -18.58 -3.45
CA THR A 37 23.80 -20.00 -3.78
C THR A 37 23.55 -20.95 -2.61
N THR A 38 23.56 -20.48 -1.36
CA THR A 38 23.30 -21.31 -0.16
C THR A 38 21.87 -21.26 0.34
N SER A 39 20.97 -20.52 -0.30
CA SER A 39 19.53 -20.49 0.07
C SER A 39 18.72 -21.67 -0.50
N SER A 40 19.37 -22.69 -1.07
CA SER A 40 18.72 -23.93 -1.51
C SER A 40 18.68 -25.03 -0.44
N ALA A 41 19.06 -24.74 0.81
CA ALA A 41 19.03 -25.70 1.90
C ALA A 41 18.06 -25.26 3.00
N SER A 42 17.02 -25.98 3.10
CA SER A 42 15.86 -26.04 3.99
C SER A 42 14.65 -25.29 3.45
N SER A 43 13.71 -26.02 2.88
CA SER A 43 12.30 -25.66 2.86
C SER A 43 11.79 -25.62 4.31
N SER A 44 12.24 -24.62 5.10
CA SER A 44 11.60 -24.36 6.37
C SER A 44 10.13 -24.08 6.07
N HIS A 45 9.25 -24.81 6.71
CA HIS A 45 7.80 -24.63 6.61
C HIS A 45 7.45 -23.16 6.83
N GLN A 46 6.94 -22.49 5.80
CA GLN A 46 6.62 -21.05 5.79
C GLN A 46 5.11 -20.83 5.61
N PRO A 47 4.27 -21.20 6.60
CA PRO A 47 2.82 -21.25 6.44
C PRO A 47 2.18 -19.88 6.18
N TYR A 48 2.87 -18.81 6.56
CA TYR A 48 2.38 -17.43 6.47
C TYR A 48 2.86 -16.70 5.21
N ARG A 49 3.75 -17.33 4.42
CA ARG A 49 4.27 -16.71 3.22
C ARG A 49 3.21 -16.62 2.14
N THR A 50 3.01 -15.41 1.59
CA THR A 50 2.01 -15.17 0.57
C THR A 50 2.31 -15.93 -0.73
N GLY A 51 1.27 -16.41 -1.38
CA GLY A 51 1.35 -17.11 -2.65
C GLY A 51 1.24 -16.18 -3.85
N TYR A 52 0.54 -15.04 -3.72
CA TYR A 52 0.31 -14.12 -4.83
C TYR A 52 0.36 -12.62 -4.47
N HIS A 53 0.40 -12.25 -3.22
CA HIS A 53 0.77 -10.89 -2.83
C HIS A 53 2.27 -10.71 -2.91
N PHE A 54 2.71 -9.58 -3.47
CA PHE A 54 4.14 -9.31 -3.66
C PHE A 54 4.87 -9.17 -2.33
N GLN A 55 5.88 -10.00 -2.14
CA GLN A 55 6.88 -9.87 -1.09
C GLN A 55 8.22 -10.47 -1.55
N PRO A 56 9.37 -9.90 -1.14
CA PRO A 56 10.67 -10.48 -1.47
C PRO A 56 10.91 -11.80 -0.70
N PRO A 57 11.90 -12.63 -1.12
CA PRO A 57 12.20 -13.91 -0.49
C PRO A 57 12.56 -13.80 0.99
N LYS A 58 13.12 -12.68 1.42
CA LYS A 58 13.59 -12.43 2.79
C LYS A 58 13.56 -10.95 3.11
N ASN A 59 13.75 -10.64 4.40
CA ASN A 59 13.99 -9.32 4.93
C ASN A 59 12.76 -8.41 4.95
N TRP A 60 12.95 -7.19 5.42
CA TRP A 60 11.93 -6.16 5.54
C TRP A 60 11.61 -5.47 4.22
N ILE A 61 10.32 -5.25 3.96
CA ILE A 61 9.86 -4.28 2.95
C ILE A 61 8.84 -3.32 3.55
N ASN A 62 8.79 -2.10 3.01
CA ASN A 62 7.71 -1.14 3.28
C ASN A 62 7.26 -0.44 1.98
N ASP A 63 7.27 0.87 1.91
CA ASP A 63 6.66 1.70 0.88
C ASP A 63 6.89 1.22 -0.56
N PRO A 64 5.84 1.12 -1.38
CA PRO A 64 6.01 1.05 -2.83
C PRO A 64 6.57 2.37 -3.34
N ASN A 65 7.62 2.31 -4.13
CA ASN A 65 8.33 3.47 -4.65
C ASN A 65 8.31 3.48 -6.17
N GLY A 66 8.20 4.67 -6.74
CA GLY A 66 8.35 4.91 -8.15
C GLY A 66 7.65 3.92 -9.09
N PRO A 67 6.43 3.42 -8.79
CA PRO A 67 5.76 2.51 -9.69
C PRO A 67 5.50 3.20 -11.02
N MET A 68 5.76 2.50 -12.13
CA MET A 68 5.58 3.06 -13.48
C MET A 68 5.47 1.95 -14.52
N ILE A 69 5.06 2.32 -15.72
CA ILE A 69 5.20 1.49 -16.92
C ILE A 69 6.18 2.15 -17.89
N TYR A 70 7.13 1.38 -18.40
CA TYR A 70 8.12 1.83 -19.38
C TYR A 70 8.32 0.78 -20.44
N LYS A 71 8.07 1.13 -21.71
CA LYS A 71 8.17 0.20 -22.86
C LYS A 71 7.45 -1.14 -22.64
N GLY A 72 6.21 -1.09 -22.11
CA GLY A 72 5.39 -2.27 -21.84
C GLY A 72 5.77 -3.08 -20.61
N ILE A 73 6.77 -2.65 -19.86
CA ILE A 73 7.21 -3.31 -18.62
C ILE A 73 6.77 -2.47 -17.43
N TYR A 74 6.10 -3.10 -16.47
CA TYR A 74 5.80 -2.51 -15.18
C TYR A 74 7.02 -2.59 -14.28
N HIS A 75 7.33 -1.49 -13.62
CA HIS A 75 8.40 -1.37 -12.64
C HIS A 75 7.79 -1.10 -11.27
N LEU A 76 8.23 -1.85 -10.28
CA LEU A 76 7.96 -1.60 -8.87
C LEU A 76 9.30 -1.50 -8.14
N PHE A 77 9.58 -0.33 -7.61
CA PHE A 77 10.62 -0.18 -6.61
C PHE A 77 9.97 -0.23 -5.24
N TYR A 78 10.72 -0.59 -4.23
CA TYR A 78 10.19 -0.65 -2.86
C TYR A 78 11.30 -0.43 -1.85
N GLN A 79 10.93 0.14 -0.71
CA GLN A 79 11.82 0.27 0.43
C GLN A 79 12.16 -1.11 0.96
N TYR A 80 13.46 -1.41 1.11
CA TYR A 80 13.95 -2.73 1.45
C TYR A 80 15.15 -2.64 2.40
N ASN A 81 15.17 -3.47 3.44
CA ASN A 81 16.37 -3.64 4.27
C ASN A 81 17.13 -4.88 3.82
N PRO A 82 18.29 -4.76 3.14
CA PRO A 82 19.02 -5.93 2.69
C PRO A 82 19.67 -6.76 3.82
N LYS A 83 19.65 -6.26 5.08
CA LYS A 83 20.36 -6.86 6.20
C LYS A 83 19.48 -7.60 7.20
N GLY A 84 18.15 -7.46 7.12
CA GLY A 84 17.27 -8.15 8.08
C GLY A 84 15.79 -7.84 7.93
N ALA A 85 14.97 -8.56 8.70
CA ALA A 85 13.52 -8.48 8.69
C ALA A 85 12.96 -7.35 9.59
N VAL A 86 13.72 -6.31 9.81
CA VAL A 86 13.34 -5.12 10.59
C VAL A 86 13.60 -3.86 9.78
N TRP A 87 12.91 -2.77 10.10
CA TRP A 87 13.16 -1.48 9.45
C TRP A 87 14.58 -0.97 9.71
N GLY A 88 15.22 -0.43 8.71
CA GLY A 88 16.56 0.15 8.76
C GLY A 88 17.39 -0.17 7.51
N ASN A 89 18.55 0.45 7.35
CA ASN A 89 19.47 0.26 6.21
C ASN A 89 18.78 0.32 4.83
N ILE A 90 17.84 1.23 4.68
CA ILE A 90 16.89 1.23 3.58
C ILE A 90 17.55 1.57 2.24
N VAL A 91 17.26 0.70 1.26
CA VAL A 91 17.62 0.86 -0.15
C VAL A 91 16.33 0.80 -1.01
N TRP A 92 16.41 1.19 -2.27
CA TRP A 92 15.38 0.91 -3.26
C TRP A 92 15.68 -0.42 -3.94
N ALA A 93 15.00 -1.47 -3.56
CA ALA A 93 14.98 -2.69 -4.34
C ALA A 93 14.10 -2.50 -5.58
N HIS A 94 14.27 -3.36 -6.58
CA HIS A 94 13.62 -3.21 -7.88
C HIS A 94 13.13 -4.56 -8.40
N SER A 95 11.91 -4.59 -8.89
CA SER A 95 11.34 -5.73 -9.60
C SER A 95 10.55 -5.25 -10.82
N THR A 96 10.47 -6.09 -11.85
CA THR A 96 9.71 -5.81 -13.08
C THR A 96 8.69 -6.89 -13.37
N SER A 97 7.64 -6.51 -14.09
CA SER A 97 6.53 -7.40 -14.46
C SER A 97 5.97 -7.02 -15.83
N THR A 98 5.38 -7.99 -16.53
CA THR A 98 4.59 -7.76 -17.74
C THR A 98 3.08 -7.74 -17.46
N ASP A 99 2.66 -8.10 -16.25
CA ASP A 99 1.23 -8.29 -15.92
C ASP A 99 0.83 -7.83 -14.50
N LEU A 100 1.70 -7.14 -13.75
CA LEU A 100 1.48 -6.69 -12.37
C LEU A 100 1.34 -7.81 -11.32
N ILE A 101 1.44 -9.07 -11.69
CA ILE A 101 1.22 -10.23 -10.82
C ILE A 101 2.49 -11.08 -10.70
N ASN A 102 3.11 -11.38 -11.85
CA ASN A 102 4.36 -12.14 -11.90
C ASN A 102 5.54 -11.17 -11.97
N TRP A 103 6.52 -11.31 -11.10
CA TRP A 103 7.59 -10.34 -10.89
C TRP A 103 8.96 -10.98 -11.00
N THR A 104 9.88 -10.29 -11.66
CA THR A 104 11.30 -10.63 -11.75
C THR A 104 12.11 -9.62 -10.95
N PRO A 105 12.85 -10.04 -9.93
CA PRO A 105 13.70 -9.14 -9.14
C PRO A 105 14.97 -8.77 -9.90
N HIS A 106 15.49 -7.60 -9.61
CA HIS A 106 16.76 -7.07 -10.10
C HIS A 106 17.66 -6.66 -8.93
N GLU A 107 18.88 -6.26 -9.23
CA GLU A 107 19.77 -5.61 -8.27
C GLU A 107 19.12 -4.33 -7.73
N HIS A 108 19.58 -3.89 -6.56
CA HIS A 108 19.07 -2.67 -5.93
C HIS A 108 19.31 -1.46 -6.84
N ALA A 109 18.25 -0.72 -7.14
CA ALA A 109 18.33 0.42 -8.04
C ALA A 109 19.04 1.62 -7.42
N ILE A 110 18.75 1.91 -6.15
CA ILE A 110 19.33 3.05 -5.41
C ILE A 110 19.69 2.58 -4.00
N TYR A 111 20.94 2.82 -3.60
CA TYR A 111 21.47 2.46 -2.28
C TYR A 111 22.36 3.59 -1.75
N PRO A 112 22.56 3.71 -0.43
CA PRO A 112 23.43 4.74 0.15
C PRO A 112 24.84 4.68 -0.41
N SER A 113 25.30 5.75 -1.07
CA SER A 113 26.64 5.82 -1.68
C SER A 113 27.18 7.24 -1.81
N GLU A 114 26.35 8.25 -1.60
CA GLU A 114 26.71 9.65 -1.79
C GLU A 114 26.49 10.44 -0.49
N PRO A 115 27.18 11.58 -0.29
CA PRO A 115 26.99 12.40 0.91
C PRO A 115 25.54 12.81 1.16
N PHE A 116 24.72 12.93 0.10
CA PHE A 116 23.33 13.33 0.20
C PHE A 116 22.35 12.18 0.52
N ASP A 117 22.84 10.95 0.70
CA ASP A 117 22.01 9.79 1.07
C ASP A 117 22.76 8.71 1.88
N GLN A 118 23.89 9.04 2.45
CA GLN A 118 24.78 8.07 3.13
C GLN A 118 24.11 7.35 4.33
N HIS A 119 23.04 7.90 4.89
CA HIS A 119 22.29 7.33 6.00
C HIS A 119 20.94 6.68 5.58
N GLY A 120 20.61 6.68 4.29
CA GLY A 120 19.43 6.01 3.76
C GLY A 120 18.88 6.63 2.48
N CYS A 121 18.29 5.78 1.65
CA CYS A 121 17.57 6.18 0.44
C CYS A 121 16.07 5.93 0.69
N TRP A 122 15.36 6.97 1.17
CA TRP A 122 13.95 6.86 1.53
C TRP A 122 13.02 7.12 0.34
N SER A 123 11.73 7.09 0.60
CA SER A 123 10.68 7.05 -0.42
C SER A 123 10.69 8.20 -1.42
N GLY A 124 10.09 7.94 -2.56
CA GLY A 124 9.95 8.88 -3.66
C GLY A 124 9.10 8.33 -4.81
N SER A 125 9.17 8.98 -5.96
CA SER A 125 8.31 8.66 -7.11
C SER A 125 9.05 8.77 -8.44
N ALA A 126 8.57 8.01 -9.42
CA ALA A 126 9.02 8.11 -10.81
C ALA A 126 8.16 9.13 -11.59
N THR A 127 8.78 9.78 -12.56
CA THR A 127 8.12 10.65 -13.54
C THR A 127 8.64 10.30 -14.93
N ILE A 128 7.76 10.15 -15.90
CA ILE A 128 8.13 10.01 -17.30
C ILE A 128 8.17 11.40 -17.93
N LEU A 129 9.35 11.84 -18.37
CA LEU A 129 9.52 13.12 -19.04
C LEU A 129 8.91 13.08 -20.45
N PRO A 130 8.60 14.24 -21.10
CA PRO A 130 8.05 14.29 -22.45
C PRO A 130 8.92 13.59 -23.52
N SER A 131 10.22 13.46 -23.25
CA SER A 131 11.14 12.68 -24.09
C SER A 131 10.98 11.16 -23.96
N GLY A 132 10.05 10.68 -23.12
CA GLY A 132 9.89 9.27 -22.77
C GLY A 132 10.92 8.75 -21.75
N LYS A 133 11.79 9.62 -21.22
CA LYS A 133 12.81 9.25 -20.23
C LYS A 133 12.20 9.19 -18.84
N PRO A 134 12.24 8.05 -18.14
CA PRO A 134 11.89 8.00 -16.73
C PRO A 134 12.98 8.63 -15.86
N VAL A 135 12.57 9.26 -14.78
CA VAL A 135 13.44 9.82 -13.75
C VAL A 135 12.84 9.56 -12.38
N ILE A 136 13.66 9.46 -11.35
CA ILE A 136 13.23 9.25 -9.96
C ILE A 136 13.65 10.44 -9.12
N LEU A 137 12.68 11.04 -8.42
CA LEU A 137 12.94 11.92 -7.28
C LEU A 137 12.77 11.08 -6.00
N TYR A 138 13.75 11.13 -5.10
CA TYR A 138 13.74 10.36 -3.86
C TYR A 138 14.32 11.14 -2.69
N THR A 139 13.99 10.72 -1.49
CA THR A 139 14.50 11.31 -0.25
C THR A 139 15.81 10.65 0.15
N GLY A 140 16.85 11.43 0.34
CA GLY A 140 18.10 10.99 0.94
C GLY A 140 18.24 11.50 2.37
N ILE A 141 18.93 10.72 3.21
CA ILE A 141 19.25 11.05 4.59
C ILE A 141 20.73 11.37 4.69
N ILE A 142 21.06 12.61 5.08
CA ILE A 142 22.43 13.11 5.03
C ILE A 142 23.21 12.93 6.33
N ASP A 143 22.52 12.75 7.46
CA ASP A 143 23.13 12.72 8.79
C ASP A 143 22.38 11.82 9.78
N THR A 144 22.94 11.68 10.98
CA THR A 144 22.40 10.85 12.06
C THR A 144 21.17 11.42 12.76
N ILE A 145 20.83 12.69 12.52
CA ILE A 145 19.61 13.33 13.05
C ILE A 145 18.46 13.30 12.03
N ASN A 146 18.63 12.50 10.96
CA ASN A 146 17.66 12.27 9.89
C ASN A 146 17.28 13.54 9.11
N THR A 147 18.25 14.38 8.77
CA THR A 147 18.02 15.50 7.85
C THR A 147 17.71 14.97 6.45
N GLN A 148 16.57 15.33 5.95
CA GLN A 148 15.96 14.83 4.70
C GLN A 148 16.17 15.83 3.56
N VAL A 149 16.63 15.33 2.43
CA VAL A 149 16.83 16.12 1.21
C VAL A 149 16.28 15.38 -0.01
N GLN A 150 15.96 16.10 -1.10
CA GLN A 150 15.41 15.46 -2.28
C GLN A 150 16.43 15.37 -3.39
N ASN A 151 16.60 14.18 -3.93
CA ASN A 151 17.64 13.80 -4.89
C ASN A 151 17.02 13.32 -6.19
N LEU A 152 17.83 13.30 -7.25
CA LEU A 152 17.47 12.82 -8.58
C LEU A 152 18.32 11.62 -8.98
N ALA A 153 17.67 10.59 -9.49
CA ALA A 153 18.31 9.48 -10.19
C ALA A 153 17.75 9.33 -11.60
N VAL A 154 18.59 8.87 -12.53
CA VAL A 154 18.25 8.65 -13.93
C VAL A 154 18.72 7.28 -14.39
N PRO A 155 18.03 6.61 -15.33
CA PRO A 155 18.52 5.35 -15.88
C PRO A 155 19.86 5.53 -16.58
N LYS A 156 20.77 4.60 -16.38
CA LYS A 156 22.07 4.55 -17.06
C LYS A 156 21.91 4.22 -18.54
N ASN A 157 20.99 3.33 -18.87
CA ASN A 157 20.75 2.87 -20.22
C ASN A 157 19.26 2.86 -20.55
N LEU A 158 18.81 3.78 -21.42
CA LEU A 158 17.41 3.87 -21.88
C LEU A 158 17.04 2.78 -22.91
N SER A 159 18.01 2.05 -23.45
CA SER A 159 17.77 0.92 -24.36
C SER A 159 17.37 -0.34 -23.59
N ASP A 160 17.76 -0.46 -22.31
CA ASP A 160 17.33 -1.53 -21.43
C ASP A 160 15.89 -1.29 -20.95
N PRO A 161 14.89 -2.06 -21.39
CA PRO A 161 13.51 -1.86 -20.95
C PRO A 161 13.29 -2.20 -19.47
N PHE A 162 14.20 -2.97 -18.87
CA PHE A 162 14.15 -3.32 -17.45
C PHE A 162 14.78 -2.26 -16.54
N LEU A 163 15.46 -1.24 -17.09
CA LEU A 163 16.08 -0.13 -16.36
C LEU A 163 16.85 -0.60 -15.12
N ARG A 164 17.70 -1.61 -15.26
CA ARG A 164 18.37 -2.30 -14.17
C ARG A 164 19.38 -1.42 -13.41
N GLU A 165 19.98 -0.42 -14.10
CA GLU A 165 20.99 0.44 -13.51
C GLU A 165 20.55 1.91 -13.49
N TRP A 166 20.73 2.56 -12.35
CA TRP A 166 20.39 3.96 -12.11
C TRP A 166 21.62 4.76 -11.68
N ILE A 167 21.72 5.99 -12.16
CA ILE A 167 22.80 6.93 -11.85
C ILE A 167 22.21 8.07 -11.05
N LYS A 168 22.78 8.35 -9.89
CA LYS A 168 22.46 9.53 -9.09
C LYS A 168 22.99 10.79 -9.74
N TYR A 169 22.18 11.83 -9.74
CA TYR A 169 22.60 13.11 -10.30
C TYR A 169 23.61 13.79 -9.38
N HIS A 170 24.81 14.03 -9.88
CA HIS A 170 25.96 14.52 -9.09
C HIS A 170 25.76 15.91 -8.45
N LYS A 171 24.76 16.69 -8.90
CA LYS A 171 24.39 17.99 -8.28
C LYS A 171 23.22 17.86 -7.30
N SER A 172 22.88 16.66 -6.85
CA SER A 172 21.99 16.47 -5.71
C SER A 172 22.65 16.97 -4.42
N PRO A 173 21.87 17.43 -3.41
CA PRO A 173 20.43 17.46 -3.39
C PRO A 173 19.85 18.61 -4.24
N LEU A 174 18.70 18.37 -4.88
CA LEU A 174 17.97 19.38 -5.66
C LEU A 174 17.09 20.28 -4.80
N MET A 175 16.61 19.75 -3.68
CA MET A 175 15.77 20.47 -2.71
C MET A 175 16.22 20.06 -1.31
N ALA A 176 16.49 21.05 -0.48
CA ALA A 176 17.00 20.84 0.88
C ALA A 176 16.36 21.83 1.87
N PRO A 177 16.24 21.48 3.15
CA PRO A 177 15.94 22.42 4.21
C PRO A 177 17.06 23.45 4.35
N THR A 178 16.69 24.72 4.51
CA THR A 178 17.63 25.83 4.78
C THR A 178 17.01 26.77 5.82
N VAL A 179 17.82 27.65 6.39
CA VAL A 179 17.35 28.68 7.32
C VAL A 179 16.32 29.60 6.63
N GLU A 180 16.57 29.94 5.38
CA GLU A 180 15.72 30.87 4.61
C GLU A 180 14.36 30.28 4.26
N ASN A 181 14.30 28.97 3.97
CA ASN A 181 13.06 28.32 3.59
C ASN A 181 12.24 27.78 4.77
N GLN A 182 12.82 27.77 5.98
CA GLN A 182 12.19 27.40 7.25
C GLN A 182 11.55 25.99 7.23
N ILE A 183 12.09 25.06 6.44
CA ILE A 183 11.63 23.69 6.41
C ILE A 183 12.27 22.91 7.56
N ASN A 184 11.45 22.14 8.28
CA ASN A 184 11.96 21.21 9.29
C ASN A 184 12.72 20.06 8.60
N GLY A 185 14.03 19.93 8.87
CA GLY A 185 14.91 18.95 8.23
C GLY A 185 14.48 17.49 8.45
N SER A 186 13.91 17.14 9.58
CA SER A 186 13.42 15.80 9.89
C SER A 186 11.97 15.53 9.42
N SER A 187 11.37 16.46 8.68
CA SER A 187 9.99 16.36 8.20
C SER A 187 9.86 16.96 6.79
N PHE A 188 10.64 16.41 5.84
CA PHE A 188 10.71 16.87 4.45
C PHE A 188 11.01 15.71 3.51
N ARG A 189 10.00 14.89 3.16
CA ARG A 189 10.21 13.62 2.44
C ARG A 189 9.12 13.26 1.45
N ASP A 190 9.39 12.23 0.65
CA ASP A 190 8.48 11.51 -0.21
C ASP A 190 7.94 12.35 -1.38
N PRO A 191 8.83 12.79 -2.30
CA PRO A 191 8.39 13.54 -3.48
C PRO A 191 7.39 12.73 -4.30
N THR A 192 6.34 13.41 -4.78
CA THR A 192 5.34 12.81 -5.67
C THR A 192 5.86 12.59 -7.08
N THR A 193 5.10 11.86 -7.91
CA THR A 193 5.20 12.02 -9.36
C THR A 193 5.03 13.50 -9.71
N ALA A 194 5.96 14.04 -10.48
CA ALA A 194 5.89 15.42 -10.91
C ALA A 194 4.90 15.55 -12.09
N TRP A 195 4.25 16.70 -12.19
CA TRP A 195 3.35 17.02 -13.31
C TRP A 195 3.78 18.29 -14.04
N LEU A 196 3.53 18.33 -15.34
CA LEU A 196 3.87 19.46 -16.20
C LEU A 196 2.64 20.36 -16.40
N GLY A 197 2.74 21.61 -16.04
CA GLY A 197 1.67 22.58 -16.29
C GLY A 197 1.63 23.05 -17.74
N HIS A 198 0.54 23.70 -18.15
CA HIS A 198 0.40 24.31 -19.48
C HIS A 198 1.42 25.44 -19.75
N ASP A 199 2.02 25.97 -18.69
CA ASP A 199 3.11 26.95 -18.72
C ASP A 199 4.49 26.33 -18.94
N ASN A 200 4.55 25.02 -19.23
CA ASN A 200 5.78 24.24 -19.34
C ASN A 200 6.65 24.27 -18.09
N ILE A 201 6.04 24.46 -16.92
CA ILE A 201 6.71 24.41 -15.63
C ILE A 201 6.34 23.10 -14.92
N TRP A 202 7.35 22.32 -14.53
CA TRP A 202 7.20 21.16 -13.69
C TRP A 202 6.81 21.54 -12.26
N ARG A 203 6.00 20.72 -11.67
CA ARG A 203 5.57 20.82 -10.27
C ARG A 203 5.76 19.48 -9.56
N VAL A 204 6.13 19.55 -8.30
CA VAL A 204 6.23 18.41 -7.40
C VAL A 204 5.83 18.85 -6.01
N ILE A 205 5.21 17.99 -5.24
CA ILE A 205 4.98 18.21 -3.82
C ILE A 205 5.80 17.25 -2.97
N ILE A 206 6.27 17.79 -1.84
CA ILE A 206 7.03 17.08 -0.82
C ILE A 206 6.20 17.09 0.46
N GLY A 207 6.09 15.95 1.11
CA GLY A 207 5.42 15.82 2.40
C GLY A 207 6.19 16.51 3.52
N SER A 208 5.47 17.18 4.41
CA SER A 208 6.08 17.91 5.52
C SER A 208 5.06 18.20 6.63
N LYS A 209 5.52 18.87 7.70
CA LYS A 209 4.68 19.45 8.73
C LYS A 209 5.23 20.78 9.25
N HIS A 210 4.34 21.60 9.77
CA HIS A 210 4.67 22.75 10.60
C HIS A 210 3.82 22.68 11.88
N HIS A 211 4.44 22.40 13.01
CA HIS A 211 3.77 21.98 14.25
C HIS A 211 2.89 20.74 13.99
N ARG A 212 1.58 20.82 14.24
CA ARG A 212 0.60 19.75 13.97
C ARG A 212 -0.13 19.91 12.63
N LYS A 213 0.30 20.84 11.78
CA LYS A 213 -0.28 21.08 10.47
C LYS A 213 0.51 20.34 9.40
N GLY A 214 -0.11 19.38 8.73
CA GLY A 214 0.47 18.69 7.60
C GLY A 214 0.55 19.59 6.36
N LEU A 215 1.58 19.42 5.55
CA LEU A 215 1.88 20.28 4.40
C LEU A 215 2.23 19.44 3.17
N ALA A 216 1.67 19.82 2.02
CA ALA A 216 2.15 19.47 0.69
C ALA A 216 3.00 20.63 0.15
N ILE A 217 4.31 20.66 0.44
CA ILE A 217 5.20 21.73 0.01
C ILE A 217 5.39 21.65 -1.49
N LEU A 218 5.06 22.73 -2.21
CA LEU A 218 5.15 22.80 -3.65
C LEU A 218 6.49 23.37 -4.11
N TYR A 219 7.12 22.66 -5.06
CA TYR A 219 8.28 23.13 -5.81
C TYR A 219 7.96 23.21 -7.31
N ARG A 220 8.65 24.12 -8.02
CA ARG A 220 8.53 24.35 -9.45
C ARG A 220 9.88 24.28 -10.14
N SER A 221 9.92 23.75 -11.36
CA SER A 221 11.16 23.66 -12.17
C SER A 221 10.88 23.82 -13.65
N ARG A 222 11.78 24.46 -14.37
CA ARG A 222 11.73 24.55 -15.85
C ARG A 222 12.49 23.41 -16.54
N ASP A 223 13.46 22.83 -15.87
CA ASP A 223 14.43 21.90 -16.45
C ASP A 223 14.55 20.56 -15.69
N PHE A 224 13.67 20.36 -14.68
CA PHE A 224 13.68 19.20 -13.78
C PHE A 224 14.94 19.05 -12.92
N LYS A 225 15.86 20.04 -12.98
CA LYS A 225 17.12 20.03 -12.24
C LYS A 225 17.20 21.14 -11.19
N LYS A 226 16.74 22.34 -11.52
CA LYS A 226 16.67 23.47 -10.60
C LYS A 226 15.23 23.66 -10.12
N TRP A 227 15.01 23.37 -8.85
CA TRP A 227 13.70 23.47 -8.21
C TRP A 227 13.62 24.68 -7.29
N ILE A 228 12.53 25.41 -7.39
CA ILE A 228 12.27 26.63 -6.60
C ILE A 228 11.02 26.38 -5.77
N LYS A 229 11.14 26.52 -4.43
CA LYS A 229 10.02 26.42 -3.51
C LYS A 229 8.98 27.49 -3.82
N ALA A 230 7.73 27.12 -3.98
CA ALA A 230 6.62 28.06 -4.10
C ALA A 230 6.40 28.81 -2.79
N LYS A 231 5.90 30.05 -2.89
CA LYS A 231 5.61 30.89 -1.71
C LYS A 231 4.66 30.20 -0.72
N HIS A 232 3.79 29.36 -1.25
CA HIS A 232 2.78 28.67 -0.45
C HIS A 232 2.74 27.16 -0.80
N PRO A 233 2.35 26.26 0.11
CA PRO A 233 2.14 24.85 -0.21
C PRO A 233 0.98 24.67 -1.18
N LEU A 234 0.92 23.56 -1.91
CA LEU A 234 -0.23 23.18 -2.72
C LEU A 234 -1.49 23.12 -1.85
N HIS A 235 -1.37 22.48 -0.70
CA HIS A 235 -2.43 22.32 0.29
C HIS A 235 -1.85 22.04 1.69
N SER A 236 -2.70 22.10 2.72
CA SER A 236 -2.32 21.80 4.10
C SER A 236 -3.52 21.42 4.96
N GLY A 237 -3.36 20.42 5.83
CA GLY A 237 -4.39 19.96 6.77
C GLY A 237 -4.08 20.33 8.21
N LYS A 238 -5.06 20.87 8.95
CA LYS A 238 -4.91 21.20 10.37
C LYS A 238 -4.97 19.92 11.22
N ASN A 239 -4.11 19.83 12.23
CA ASN A 239 -4.06 18.73 13.22
C ASN A 239 -3.83 17.33 12.61
N THR A 240 -3.23 17.24 11.44
CA THR A 240 -2.94 16.00 10.75
C THR A 240 -1.52 15.49 10.93
N GLY A 241 -0.67 16.22 11.65
CA GLY A 241 0.73 15.83 11.88
C GLY A 241 1.58 15.81 10.61
N MET A 242 2.57 14.95 10.56
CA MET A 242 3.43 14.79 9.39
C MET A 242 2.69 14.08 8.25
N TRP A 243 2.77 14.66 7.07
CA TRP A 243 2.31 14.03 5.83
C TRP A 243 3.45 13.27 5.17
N GLU A 244 3.36 11.94 5.18
CA GLU A 244 4.23 11.04 4.44
C GLU A 244 3.58 10.66 3.10
N CYS A 245 4.39 10.23 2.17
CA CYS A 245 3.96 9.67 0.89
C CYS A 245 2.79 10.42 0.24
N PRO A 246 2.82 11.77 0.13
CA PRO A 246 1.75 12.48 -0.55
C PRO A 246 1.59 11.93 -1.97
N ASP A 247 0.34 11.93 -2.46
CA ASP A 247 0.05 11.62 -3.86
C ASP A 247 -0.97 12.62 -4.40
N PHE A 248 -0.74 13.11 -5.61
CA PHE A 248 -1.58 14.12 -6.23
C PHE A 248 -1.78 13.79 -7.71
N PHE A 249 -3.02 13.53 -8.09
CA PHE A 249 -3.31 13.07 -9.45
C PHE A 249 -4.74 13.42 -9.89
N PRO A 250 -4.97 13.54 -11.21
CA PRO A 250 -6.29 13.75 -11.77
C PRO A 250 -7.11 12.46 -11.85
N VAL A 251 -8.43 12.60 -11.76
CA VAL A 251 -9.42 11.55 -12.00
C VAL A 251 -10.50 12.05 -12.94
N SER A 252 -10.98 11.19 -13.84
CA SER A 252 -12.10 11.51 -14.72
C SER A 252 -13.40 11.60 -13.94
N THR A 253 -14.24 12.57 -14.26
CA THR A 253 -15.62 12.65 -13.76
C THR A 253 -16.59 11.79 -14.59
N THR A 254 -16.08 11.20 -15.69
CA THR A 254 -16.87 10.36 -16.60
C THR A 254 -16.15 9.03 -16.83
N GLY A 255 -16.82 7.95 -16.48
CA GLY A 255 -16.27 6.59 -16.70
C GLY A 255 -15.17 6.18 -15.71
N GLN A 256 -14.46 5.11 -16.06
CA GLN A 256 -13.47 4.45 -15.18
C GLN A 256 -12.03 4.52 -15.73
N ASN A 257 -11.81 5.30 -16.79
CA ASN A 257 -10.48 5.45 -17.35
C ASN A 257 -9.62 6.32 -16.44
N GLY A 258 -8.36 5.96 -16.31
CA GLY A 258 -7.36 6.80 -15.67
C GLY A 258 -7.06 8.03 -16.54
N VAL A 259 -6.50 9.03 -15.90
CA VAL A 259 -6.10 10.30 -16.54
C VAL A 259 -4.60 10.46 -16.31
N GLU A 260 -3.86 10.90 -17.36
CA GLU A 260 -2.43 11.20 -17.25
C GLU A 260 -2.21 12.31 -16.20
N THR A 261 -1.10 12.23 -15.47
CA THR A 261 -0.86 13.02 -14.24
C THR A 261 -0.85 14.53 -14.46
N SER A 262 -0.51 15.01 -15.64
CA SER A 262 -0.44 16.45 -15.97
C SER A 262 -1.76 17.04 -16.51
N ILE A 263 -2.78 16.20 -16.72
CA ILE A 263 -4.04 16.64 -17.36
C ILE A 263 -4.91 17.41 -16.36
N VAL A 264 -5.40 18.54 -16.82
CA VAL A 264 -6.42 19.36 -16.15
C VAL A 264 -7.51 19.73 -17.17
N GLY A 265 -8.74 19.89 -16.70
CA GLY A 265 -9.85 20.25 -17.62
C GLY A 265 -11.22 20.14 -16.95
N PRO A 266 -12.30 20.43 -17.71
CA PRO A 266 -13.67 20.51 -17.16
C PRO A 266 -14.22 19.15 -16.64
N TYR A 267 -13.73 18.05 -17.19
CA TYR A 267 -14.16 16.69 -16.79
C TYR A 267 -13.15 15.98 -15.90
N VAL A 268 -12.33 16.76 -15.19
CA VAL A 268 -11.27 16.26 -14.33
C VAL A 268 -11.40 16.87 -12.94
N LYS A 269 -11.42 16.03 -11.94
CA LYS A 269 -11.14 16.38 -10.54
C LYS A 269 -9.75 15.92 -10.17
N HIS A 270 -9.26 16.38 -9.05
CA HIS A 270 -7.98 15.93 -8.50
C HIS A 270 -8.18 15.26 -7.15
N VAL A 271 -7.31 14.33 -6.87
CA VAL A 271 -7.20 13.66 -5.58
C VAL A 271 -5.90 14.10 -4.94
N LEU A 272 -5.98 14.51 -3.69
CA LEU A 272 -4.82 14.66 -2.82
C LEU A 272 -4.92 13.65 -1.69
N LYS A 273 -3.89 12.82 -1.54
CA LYS A 273 -3.76 11.82 -0.49
C LYS A 273 -2.55 12.15 0.38
N ALA A 274 -2.64 11.87 1.66
CA ALA A 274 -1.51 11.87 2.59
C ALA A 274 -1.56 10.65 3.52
N SER A 275 -0.40 10.08 3.79
CA SER A 275 -0.21 9.08 4.85
C SER A 275 0.14 9.83 6.13
N LEU A 276 -0.62 9.60 7.20
CA LEU A 276 -0.46 10.30 8.47
C LEU A 276 0.51 9.53 9.38
N ASP A 277 1.69 10.10 9.62
CA ASP A 277 2.73 9.46 10.44
C ASP A 277 2.26 9.17 11.87
N ASP A 278 1.47 10.08 12.44
CA ASP A 278 0.99 9.98 13.84
C ASP A 278 0.04 8.77 14.06
N THR A 279 -0.77 8.39 13.05
CA THR A 279 -1.83 7.36 13.20
C THR A 279 -1.63 6.14 12.31
N LYS A 280 -0.69 6.21 11.37
CA LYS A 280 -0.48 5.21 10.32
C LYS A 280 -1.74 4.93 9.48
N HIS A 281 -2.60 5.93 9.35
CA HIS A 281 -3.74 5.91 8.44
C HIS A 281 -3.47 6.81 7.22
N GLU A 282 -4.08 6.46 6.10
CA GLU A 282 -4.10 7.34 4.94
C GLU A 282 -5.47 7.97 4.80
N TYR A 283 -5.51 9.25 4.45
CA TYR A 283 -6.76 9.85 4.00
C TYR A 283 -6.56 10.50 2.63
N TYR A 284 -7.63 10.63 1.90
CA TYR A 284 -7.67 11.39 0.66
C TYR A 284 -8.88 12.30 0.61
N THR A 285 -8.77 13.34 -0.20
CA THR A 285 -9.89 14.20 -0.59
C THR A 285 -9.99 14.27 -2.10
N VAL A 286 -11.21 14.50 -2.59
CA VAL A 286 -11.49 14.84 -3.98
C VAL A 286 -11.74 16.33 -4.05
N GLY A 287 -11.23 16.99 -5.08
CA GLY A 287 -11.36 18.44 -5.18
C GLY A 287 -10.95 18.99 -6.54
N THR A 288 -10.68 20.28 -6.57
CA THR A 288 -10.29 21.02 -7.78
C THR A 288 -8.86 21.55 -7.65
N TYR A 289 -8.06 21.36 -8.68
CA TYR A 289 -6.77 22.02 -8.83
C TYR A 289 -6.93 23.34 -9.55
N ASN A 290 -6.70 24.44 -8.83
CA ASN A 290 -6.65 25.78 -9.43
C ASN A 290 -5.24 26.01 -9.99
N ILE A 291 -5.10 25.91 -11.31
CA ILE A 291 -3.82 26.00 -12.02
C ILE A 291 -3.21 27.41 -11.96
N THR A 292 -4.04 28.44 -11.91
CA THR A 292 -3.56 29.84 -11.86
C THR A 292 -2.91 30.17 -10.51
N LEU A 293 -3.47 29.65 -9.44
CA LEU A 293 -2.98 29.89 -8.08
C LEU A 293 -2.00 28.80 -7.62
N ASP A 294 -1.88 27.69 -8.35
CA ASP A 294 -1.23 26.45 -7.91
C ASP A 294 -1.74 26.01 -6.53
N ARG A 295 -3.06 25.80 -6.43
CA ARG A 295 -3.76 25.44 -5.20
C ARG A 295 -4.69 24.26 -5.42
N TYR A 296 -4.66 23.33 -4.50
CA TYR A 296 -5.67 22.31 -4.40
C TYR A 296 -6.76 22.76 -3.40
N ILE A 297 -8.01 22.61 -3.81
CA ILE A 297 -9.19 23.00 -3.04
C ILE A 297 -10.08 21.75 -2.92
N PRO A 298 -10.18 21.12 -1.73
CA PRO A 298 -11.07 20.00 -1.49
C PRO A 298 -12.53 20.39 -1.75
N ASP A 299 -13.34 19.44 -2.22
CA ASP A 299 -14.78 19.65 -2.40
C ASP A 299 -15.45 19.98 -1.06
N LYS A 300 -16.50 20.80 -1.11
CA LYS A 300 -17.26 21.19 0.08
C LYS A 300 -17.77 19.96 0.83
N GLY A 301 -17.50 19.91 2.13
CA GLY A 301 -17.88 18.80 3.01
C GLY A 301 -16.83 17.69 3.10
N SER A 302 -15.68 17.83 2.45
CA SER A 302 -14.55 16.93 2.66
C SER A 302 -14.04 17.00 4.10
N VAL A 303 -13.72 15.85 4.66
CA VAL A 303 -13.11 15.73 5.99
C VAL A 303 -11.61 15.53 5.81
N GLU A 304 -10.83 16.52 6.23
CA GLU A 304 -9.38 16.57 6.07
C GLU A 304 -8.68 16.13 7.36
N SER A 305 -8.86 14.87 7.73
CA SER A 305 -8.28 14.32 8.96
C SER A 305 -8.31 12.78 8.92
N ASP A 306 -7.87 12.18 10.00
CA ASP A 306 -7.90 10.73 10.24
C ASP A 306 -9.31 10.10 10.15
N SER A 307 -10.38 10.88 10.31
CA SER A 307 -11.77 10.45 10.12
C SER A 307 -12.29 10.67 8.70
N GLY A 308 -11.46 11.12 7.76
CA GLY A 308 -11.81 11.30 6.35
C GLY A 308 -11.89 10.00 5.57
N LEU A 309 -12.10 10.12 4.26
CA LEU A 309 -12.08 8.98 3.34
C LEU A 309 -10.69 8.36 3.28
N ARG A 310 -10.61 7.04 3.37
CA ARG A 310 -9.38 6.26 3.25
C ARG A 310 -9.40 5.38 2.01
N TYR A 311 -8.21 5.05 1.51
CA TYR A 311 -8.12 3.99 0.51
C TYR A 311 -8.46 2.64 1.11
N ASP A 312 -8.02 2.43 2.36
CA ASP A 312 -8.24 1.17 3.07
C ASP A 312 -8.37 1.46 4.57
N TYR A 313 -9.28 0.79 5.22
CA TYR A 313 -9.56 0.99 6.64
C TYR A 313 -8.81 -0.01 7.54
N GLY A 314 -7.91 -0.82 6.97
CA GLY A 314 -7.06 -1.77 7.67
C GLY A 314 -5.59 -1.33 7.74
N LYS A 315 -4.67 -2.27 7.55
CA LYS A 315 -3.20 -2.06 7.68
C LYS A 315 -2.51 -1.48 6.43
N PHE A 316 -3.24 -0.96 5.51
CA PHE A 316 -2.74 -0.38 4.26
C PHE A 316 -2.12 1.01 4.49
N TYR A 317 -0.88 1.23 4.03
CA TYR A 317 -0.16 2.47 4.28
C TYR A 317 0.85 2.81 3.18
N ALA A 318 1.38 4.05 3.20
CA ALA A 318 2.45 4.56 2.34
C ALA A 318 2.20 4.37 0.83
N SER A 319 0.94 4.48 0.42
CA SER A 319 0.51 4.17 -0.94
C SER A 319 1.03 5.14 -2.00
N LYS A 320 1.16 4.64 -3.22
CA LYS A 320 1.54 5.39 -4.41
C LYS A 320 0.68 4.96 -5.60
N THR A 321 0.34 5.92 -6.47
CA THR A 321 -0.33 5.62 -7.72
C THR A 321 0.55 5.93 -8.92
N PHE A 322 0.26 5.28 -10.04
CA PHE A 322 0.82 5.65 -11.35
C PHE A 322 -0.24 5.52 -12.45
N PHE A 323 -0.03 6.24 -13.54
CA PHE A 323 -0.87 6.13 -14.72
C PHE A 323 -0.31 5.06 -15.67
N ASP A 324 -1.09 4.01 -15.89
CA ASP A 324 -0.84 2.98 -16.90
C ASP A 324 -1.44 3.46 -18.23
N ASN A 325 -0.59 4.03 -19.08
CA ASN A 325 -0.98 4.61 -20.35
C ASN A 325 -1.39 3.56 -21.40
N GLU A 326 -0.91 2.32 -21.29
CA GLU A 326 -1.26 1.25 -22.24
C GLU A 326 -2.71 0.78 -22.07
N LYS A 327 -3.19 0.77 -20.82
CA LYS A 327 -4.56 0.34 -20.50
C LYS A 327 -5.46 1.49 -20.05
N SER A 328 -4.98 2.73 -20.15
CA SER A 328 -5.72 3.95 -19.75
C SER A 328 -6.34 3.80 -18.37
N ARG A 329 -5.54 3.41 -17.37
CA ARG A 329 -5.99 3.20 -16.00
C ARG A 329 -4.99 3.77 -14.99
N ARG A 330 -5.46 4.11 -13.81
CA ARG A 330 -4.60 4.45 -12.69
C ARG A 330 -4.51 3.27 -11.73
N ILE A 331 -3.29 2.91 -11.38
CA ILE A 331 -3.00 1.77 -10.49
C ILE A 331 -2.48 2.30 -9.16
N LEU A 332 -3.01 1.75 -8.09
CA LEU A 332 -2.64 2.02 -6.69
C LEU A 332 -1.86 0.84 -6.13
N TRP A 333 -0.74 1.12 -5.50
CA TRP A 333 0.04 0.23 -4.65
C TRP A 333 0.01 0.71 -3.21
N GLY A 334 0.11 -0.21 -2.25
CA GLY A 334 0.22 0.12 -0.85
C GLY A 334 0.96 -0.95 -0.06
N TRP A 335 1.67 -0.54 0.97
CA TRP A 335 2.35 -1.43 1.90
C TRP A 335 1.40 -1.91 2.99
N ILE A 336 1.50 -3.18 3.32
CA ILE A 336 0.76 -3.81 4.40
C ILE A 336 1.77 -4.23 5.46
N ASN A 337 1.72 -3.55 6.61
CA ASN A 337 2.59 -3.82 7.76
C ASN A 337 2.25 -5.17 8.40
N GLU A 338 3.10 -5.62 9.31
CA GLU A 338 2.94 -6.86 10.05
C GLU A 338 1.93 -6.72 11.21
N SER A 339 1.35 -7.85 11.62
CA SER A 339 0.57 -8.02 12.86
C SER A 339 1.19 -9.04 13.80
N SER A 340 2.30 -9.67 13.40
CA SER A 340 3.15 -10.49 14.27
C SER A 340 4.15 -9.62 15.04
N SER A 341 4.75 -10.17 16.08
CA SER A 341 5.81 -9.52 16.84
C SER A 341 7.09 -9.33 16.01
N VAL A 342 7.95 -8.40 16.41
CA VAL A 342 9.26 -8.20 15.77
C VAL A 342 10.13 -9.47 15.88
N GLU A 343 10.04 -10.18 16.98
CA GLU A 343 10.72 -11.45 17.20
C GLU A 343 10.25 -12.52 16.21
N ASP A 344 8.95 -12.60 15.95
CA ASP A 344 8.38 -13.52 14.97
C ASP A 344 8.78 -13.12 13.53
N ASP A 345 8.88 -11.83 13.24
CA ASP A 345 9.35 -11.32 11.95
C ASP A 345 10.81 -11.71 11.69
N ILE A 346 11.68 -11.56 12.69
CA ILE A 346 13.07 -12.00 12.63
C ILE A 346 13.15 -13.52 12.44
N LYS A 347 12.34 -14.29 13.18
CA LYS A 347 12.27 -15.74 13.08
C LYS A 347 11.77 -16.23 11.73
N LYS A 348 10.74 -15.57 11.15
CA LYS A 348 10.27 -15.82 9.78
C LYS A 348 11.34 -15.47 8.74
N GLY A 349 12.23 -14.52 9.05
CA GLY A 349 13.25 -13.99 8.15
C GLY A 349 12.72 -12.99 7.11
N TRP A 350 11.48 -12.50 7.28
CA TRP A 350 10.86 -11.50 6.41
C TRP A 350 9.75 -10.72 7.14
N ALA A 351 9.47 -9.51 6.68
CA ALA A 351 8.40 -8.66 7.20
C ALA A 351 7.89 -7.69 6.12
N GLY A 352 6.58 -7.48 6.11
CA GLY A 352 5.88 -6.63 5.15
C GLY A 352 5.54 -7.33 3.84
N VAL A 353 4.43 -6.91 3.24
CA VAL A 353 3.98 -7.31 1.89
C VAL A 353 3.40 -6.10 1.18
N GLN A 354 3.30 -6.15 -0.15
CA GLN A 354 2.50 -5.18 -0.90
C GLN A 354 1.06 -5.71 -1.05
N ALA A 355 0.08 -4.82 -0.95
CA ALA A 355 -1.29 -5.12 -1.33
C ALA A 355 -1.37 -5.56 -2.80
N ILE A 356 -2.44 -6.24 -3.20
CA ILE A 356 -2.71 -6.46 -4.62
C ILE A 356 -2.84 -5.10 -5.32
N PRO A 357 -2.21 -4.89 -6.49
CA PRO A 357 -2.39 -3.64 -7.22
C PRO A 357 -3.87 -3.44 -7.56
N ARG A 358 -4.35 -2.22 -7.31
CA ARG A 358 -5.77 -1.86 -7.48
C ARG A 358 -5.94 -0.83 -8.59
N LYS A 359 -6.86 -1.07 -9.51
CA LYS A 359 -7.37 -0.01 -10.38
C LYS A 359 -8.23 0.93 -9.53
N ILE A 360 -8.05 2.25 -9.70
CA ILE A 360 -8.84 3.26 -8.99
C ILE A 360 -9.49 4.24 -9.95
N TRP A 361 -10.71 4.68 -9.62
CA TRP A 361 -11.48 5.67 -10.37
C TRP A 361 -12.48 6.40 -9.48
N LEU A 362 -13.03 7.49 -9.95
CA LEU A 362 -14.03 8.26 -9.22
C LEU A 362 -15.40 7.56 -9.28
N ASP A 363 -16.06 7.42 -8.15
CA ASP A 363 -17.43 6.95 -8.06
C ASP A 363 -18.40 7.86 -8.84
N LYS A 364 -19.53 7.31 -9.30
CA LYS A 364 -20.57 8.06 -10.02
C LYS A 364 -21.12 9.25 -9.23
N SER A 365 -21.08 9.20 -7.90
CA SER A 365 -21.47 10.33 -7.03
C SER A 365 -20.49 11.49 -7.08
N GLY A 366 -19.27 11.28 -7.60
CA GLY A 366 -18.18 12.23 -7.60
C GLY A 366 -17.58 12.54 -6.23
N LYS A 367 -17.94 11.78 -5.18
CA LYS A 367 -17.59 12.09 -3.79
C LYS A 367 -16.50 11.19 -3.20
N GLN A 368 -16.29 10.00 -3.76
CA GLN A 368 -15.31 9.04 -3.27
C GLN A 368 -14.68 8.27 -4.43
N LEU A 369 -13.58 7.61 -4.17
CA LEU A 369 -12.94 6.69 -5.10
C LEU A 369 -13.53 5.28 -4.94
N VAL A 370 -13.50 4.54 -6.04
CA VAL A 370 -13.74 3.10 -6.09
C VAL A 370 -12.41 2.42 -6.41
N GLN A 371 -12.17 1.28 -5.80
CA GLN A 371 -10.93 0.50 -5.95
C GLN A 371 -11.28 -0.96 -6.24
N TRP A 372 -10.59 -1.57 -7.19
CA TRP A 372 -10.80 -2.98 -7.51
C TRP A 372 -9.49 -3.65 -7.87
N PRO A 373 -9.25 -4.90 -7.46
CA PRO A 373 -8.07 -5.65 -7.88
C PRO A 373 -7.91 -5.62 -9.38
N VAL A 374 -6.66 -5.52 -9.86
CA VAL A 374 -6.39 -5.57 -11.30
C VAL A 374 -6.90 -6.89 -11.89
N VAL A 375 -7.48 -6.84 -13.09
CA VAL A 375 -8.09 -8.01 -13.74
C VAL A 375 -7.09 -9.13 -14.02
N GLU A 376 -5.82 -8.79 -14.15
CA GLU A 376 -4.72 -9.74 -14.34
C GLU A 376 -4.63 -10.78 -13.21
N LEU A 377 -5.05 -10.44 -12.00
CA LEU A 377 -5.12 -11.35 -10.86
C LEU A 377 -5.98 -12.59 -11.16
N GLU A 378 -7.04 -12.43 -11.96
CA GLU A 378 -7.97 -13.51 -12.26
C GLU A 378 -7.33 -14.66 -13.08
N LYS A 379 -6.18 -14.41 -13.71
CA LYS A 379 -5.37 -15.46 -14.35
C LYS A 379 -4.81 -16.51 -13.38
N LEU A 380 -4.78 -16.16 -12.09
CA LEU A 380 -4.38 -17.09 -11.03
C LEU A 380 -5.52 -17.98 -10.56
N ARG A 381 -6.78 -17.66 -10.90
CA ARG A 381 -7.95 -18.49 -10.57
C ARG A 381 -7.85 -19.84 -11.27
N VAL A 382 -8.02 -20.94 -10.52
CA VAL A 382 -7.97 -22.30 -11.06
C VAL A 382 -9.27 -23.04 -10.77
N LYS A 383 -9.40 -23.72 -9.67
CA LYS A 383 -10.61 -24.47 -9.34
C LYS A 383 -11.71 -23.54 -8.81
N GLN A 384 -12.87 -23.55 -9.44
CA GLN A 384 -14.04 -22.77 -9.01
C GLN A 384 -15.03 -23.65 -8.24
N VAL A 385 -15.55 -23.10 -7.15
CA VAL A 385 -16.72 -23.61 -6.43
C VAL A 385 -17.81 -22.52 -6.50
N LYS A 386 -19.04 -22.92 -6.80
CA LYS A 386 -20.21 -22.05 -6.81
C LYS A 386 -21.25 -22.58 -5.82
N LEU A 387 -21.72 -21.73 -4.95
CA LEU A 387 -22.91 -21.99 -4.15
C LEU A 387 -24.09 -21.19 -4.73
N PRO A 388 -25.23 -21.84 -5.00
CA PRO A 388 -26.41 -21.16 -5.53
C PRO A 388 -27.02 -20.21 -4.50
N SER A 389 -27.96 -19.40 -4.93
CA SER A 389 -28.75 -18.56 -4.04
C SER A 389 -29.40 -19.40 -2.94
N LYS A 390 -29.27 -18.94 -1.70
CA LYS A 390 -29.77 -19.62 -0.50
C LYS A 390 -30.13 -18.62 0.59
N ILE A 391 -31.19 -18.93 1.35
CA ILE A 391 -31.50 -18.23 2.60
C ILE A 391 -30.50 -18.72 3.66
N LEU A 392 -29.78 -17.80 4.27
CA LEU A 392 -29.01 -18.03 5.48
C LEU A 392 -29.88 -17.68 6.68
N GLU A 393 -30.39 -18.71 7.33
CA GLU A 393 -31.18 -18.53 8.56
C GLU A 393 -30.32 -17.92 9.68
N GLY A 394 -30.98 -17.28 10.64
CA GLY A 394 -30.27 -16.72 11.81
C GLY A 394 -29.49 -17.80 12.56
N GLY A 395 -28.20 -17.55 12.81
CA GLY A 395 -27.27 -18.48 13.45
C GLY A 395 -26.62 -19.50 12.52
N SER A 396 -26.88 -19.48 11.19
CA SER A 396 -26.35 -20.47 10.26
C SER A 396 -24.89 -20.21 9.85
N VAL A 397 -24.18 -21.31 9.59
CA VAL A 397 -22.80 -21.34 9.04
C VAL A 397 -22.76 -22.40 7.94
N ILE A 398 -22.26 -22.04 6.76
CA ILE A 398 -22.18 -22.94 5.60
C ILE A 398 -20.75 -23.01 5.14
N GLU A 399 -20.16 -24.20 5.13
CA GLU A 399 -18.81 -24.41 4.63
C GLU A 399 -18.75 -24.27 3.10
N VAL A 400 -17.75 -23.55 2.63
CA VAL A 400 -17.40 -23.44 1.20
C VAL A 400 -16.32 -24.47 0.89
N SER A 401 -16.74 -25.71 0.75
CA SER A 401 -15.84 -26.85 0.53
C SER A 401 -15.31 -26.91 -0.90
N GLY A 402 -14.15 -27.52 -1.07
CA GLY A 402 -13.58 -27.80 -2.40
C GLY A 402 -12.71 -26.69 -2.99
N VAL A 403 -12.47 -25.62 -2.24
CA VAL A 403 -11.52 -24.55 -2.54
C VAL A 403 -10.33 -24.62 -1.57
N THR A 404 -9.16 -24.13 -2.00
CA THR A 404 -7.98 -24.02 -1.12
C THR A 404 -8.16 -22.77 -0.24
N ALA A 405 -8.67 -22.96 0.98
CA ALA A 405 -9.12 -21.85 1.83
C ALA A 405 -8.00 -20.87 2.27
N VAL A 406 -6.74 -21.33 2.33
CA VAL A 406 -5.59 -20.46 2.64
C VAL A 406 -5.16 -19.56 1.46
N GLN A 407 -5.58 -19.89 0.24
CA GLN A 407 -5.14 -19.19 -0.97
C GLN A 407 -6.30 -19.14 -1.97
N ALA A 408 -7.20 -18.19 -1.75
CA ALA A 408 -8.49 -18.11 -2.42
C ALA A 408 -8.88 -16.69 -2.82
N ASP A 409 -9.72 -16.59 -3.85
CA ASP A 409 -10.47 -15.41 -4.25
C ASP A 409 -11.96 -15.73 -4.11
N VAL A 410 -12.69 -14.94 -3.33
CA VAL A 410 -14.06 -15.23 -2.94
C VAL A 410 -14.96 -14.04 -3.22
N GLU A 411 -16.02 -14.25 -3.99
CA GLU A 411 -17.04 -13.25 -4.26
C GLU A 411 -18.38 -13.75 -3.72
N ILE A 412 -19.03 -12.94 -2.88
CA ILE A 412 -20.34 -13.24 -2.29
C ILE A 412 -21.23 -12.00 -2.32
N SER A 413 -22.52 -12.19 -2.51
CA SER A 413 -23.50 -11.11 -2.50
C SER A 413 -24.71 -11.46 -1.64
N PHE A 414 -25.27 -10.44 -0.98
CA PHE A 414 -26.40 -10.57 -0.08
C PHE A 414 -27.52 -9.62 -0.45
N GLU A 415 -28.76 -10.09 -0.28
CA GLU A 415 -29.99 -9.32 -0.37
C GLU A 415 -30.75 -9.41 0.96
N ILE A 416 -31.33 -8.30 1.37
CA ILE A 416 -32.14 -8.21 2.56
C ILE A 416 -33.61 -7.97 2.13
N SER A 417 -34.49 -8.86 2.52
CA SER A 417 -35.90 -8.75 2.16
C SER A 417 -36.77 -8.01 3.20
N ASP A 418 -36.35 -7.99 4.46
CA ASP A 418 -37.05 -7.29 5.53
C ASP A 418 -36.09 -6.52 6.43
N PHE A 419 -36.33 -5.21 6.52
CA PHE A 419 -35.56 -4.27 7.32
C PHE A 419 -36.25 -3.84 8.62
N LYS A 420 -37.49 -4.33 8.89
CA LYS A 420 -38.31 -3.83 9.99
C LYS A 420 -37.67 -3.96 11.35
N LYS A 421 -36.90 -5.03 11.55
CA LYS A 421 -36.21 -5.33 12.80
C LYS A 421 -34.78 -4.80 12.88
N ALA A 422 -34.31 -4.04 11.88
CA ALA A 422 -32.98 -3.44 11.92
C ALA A 422 -32.81 -2.61 13.21
N GLU A 423 -31.70 -2.81 13.91
CA GLU A 423 -31.32 -2.04 15.09
C GLU A 423 -31.24 -0.55 14.73
N VAL A 424 -31.76 0.31 15.63
CA VAL A 424 -31.70 1.76 15.40
C VAL A 424 -30.26 2.25 15.51
N PHE A 425 -29.83 3.02 14.52
CA PHE A 425 -28.52 3.63 14.50
C PHE A 425 -28.44 4.78 15.52
N ASP A 426 -27.54 4.68 16.48
CA ASP A 426 -27.26 5.76 17.41
C ASP A 426 -26.39 6.83 16.71
N PRO A 427 -26.82 8.10 16.62
CA PRO A 427 -26.05 9.18 16.01
C PRO A 427 -24.67 9.42 16.63
N SER A 428 -24.43 8.95 17.85
CA SER A 428 -23.11 9.02 18.51
C SER A 428 -22.09 8.04 17.94
N TRP A 429 -22.51 7.02 17.18
CA TRP A 429 -21.64 6.06 16.55
C TRP A 429 -20.94 6.66 15.32
N THR A 430 -20.05 7.60 15.57
CA THR A 430 -19.31 8.32 14.50
C THR A 430 -18.05 7.60 14.03
N ASN A 431 -17.50 6.69 14.84
CA ASN A 431 -16.30 5.92 14.53
C ASN A 431 -16.68 4.47 14.18
N PRO A 432 -16.60 4.07 12.88
CA PRO A 432 -17.00 2.72 12.45
C PRO A 432 -16.09 1.63 13.00
N GLN A 433 -14.80 1.90 13.22
CA GLN A 433 -13.90 0.92 13.82
C GLN A 433 -14.27 0.61 15.27
N HIS A 434 -14.54 1.63 16.09
CA HIS A 434 -15.03 1.45 17.45
C HIS A 434 -16.36 0.67 17.45
N LEU A 435 -17.24 0.98 16.52
CA LEU A 435 -18.52 0.26 16.40
C LEU A 435 -18.30 -1.22 16.04
N CYS A 436 -17.34 -1.54 15.15
CA CYS A 436 -16.98 -2.93 14.84
C CYS A 436 -16.36 -3.65 16.03
N ILE A 437 -15.58 -2.97 16.88
CA ILE A 437 -15.04 -3.54 18.12
C ILE A 437 -16.18 -3.87 19.09
N GLN A 438 -17.13 -2.95 19.29
CA GLN A 438 -18.28 -3.14 20.18
C GLN A 438 -19.27 -4.16 19.66
N LYS A 439 -19.50 -4.21 18.36
CA LYS A 439 -20.46 -5.06 17.65
C LYS A 439 -19.73 -6.14 16.84
N GLY A 440 -18.67 -6.76 17.38
CA GLY A 440 -17.87 -7.79 16.73
C GLY A 440 -18.67 -9.01 16.25
N ALA A 441 -18.00 -9.97 15.63
CA ALA A 441 -18.65 -11.13 15.01
C ALA A 441 -19.47 -11.99 16.00
N SER A 442 -19.17 -11.94 17.29
CA SER A 442 -19.89 -12.68 18.34
C SER A 442 -21.16 -11.98 18.87
N VAL A 443 -21.37 -10.71 18.56
CA VAL A 443 -22.51 -9.94 19.06
C VAL A 443 -23.68 -10.04 18.08
N LYS A 444 -24.77 -10.67 18.50
CA LYS A 444 -25.97 -10.85 17.66
C LYS A 444 -26.80 -9.56 17.59
N SER A 445 -27.35 -9.27 16.41
CA SER A 445 -28.42 -8.28 16.20
C SER A 445 -29.39 -8.83 15.15
N ALA A 446 -30.44 -8.10 14.83
CA ALA A 446 -31.38 -8.55 13.82
C ALA A 446 -30.71 -8.74 12.45
N LEU A 447 -30.14 -7.68 11.88
CA LEU A 447 -29.49 -7.71 10.59
C LEU A 447 -27.96 -7.64 10.73
N GLY A 448 -27.39 -8.78 11.09
CA GLY A 448 -25.95 -8.99 11.20
C GLY A 448 -25.44 -9.47 12.57
N PRO A 449 -24.19 -9.95 12.62
CA PRO A 449 -23.24 -9.97 11.49
C PRO A 449 -23.54 -11.08 10.49
N PHE A 450 -23.34 -10.83 9.20
CA PHE A 450 -23.38 -11.83 8.13
C PHE A 450 -22.27 -11.55 7.09
N GLY A 451 -21.64 -12.59 6.58
CA GLY A 451 -20.48 -12.44 5.68
C GLY A 451 -19.69 -13.73 5.52
N LEU A 452 -18.34 -13.61 5.63
CA LEU A 452 -17.37 -14.70 5.48
C LEU A 452 -16.57 -14.91 6.77
N LEU A 453 -16.29 -16.19 7.09
CA LEU A 453 -15.24 -16.57 8.03
C LEU A 453 -14.09 -17.14 7.20
N ALA A 454 -13.01 -16.39 7.10
CA ALA A 454 -11.82 -16.74 6.36
C ALA A 454 -10.74 -17.27 7.31
N LEU A 455 -9.85 -18.14 6.81
CA LEU A 455 -8.80 -18.77 7.60
C LEU A 455 -9.35 -19.29 8.93
N ALA A 456 -10.42 -20.06 8.85
CA ALA A 456 -11.13 -20.58 10.01
C ALA A 456 -10.67 -22.00 10.33
N SER A 457 -10.52 -22.32 11.63
CA SER A 457 -10.36 -23.72 12.09
C SER A 457 -11.71 -24.45 11.99
N LYS A 458 -11.69 -25.76 11.83
CA LYS A 458 -12.90 -26.59 11.69
C LYS A 458 -13.87 -26.44 12.86
N ASP A 459 -13.35 -26.25 14.06
CA ASP A 459 -14.11 -26.05 15.29
C ASP A 459 -14.43 -24.59 15.59
N LEU A 460 -14.09 -23.67 14.66
CA LEU A 460 -14.31 -22.22 14.76
C LEU A 460 -13.69 -21.59 16.02
N LYS A 461 -12.61 -22.15 16.55
CA LYS A 461 -11.81 -21.50 17.60
C LYS A 461 -11.01 -20.33 17.05
N GLU A 462 -10.45 -20.50 15.85
CA GLU A 462 -9.80 -19.44 15.08
C GLU A 462 -10.60 -19.12 13.83
N TYR A 463 -10.72 -17.84 13.51
CA TYR A 463 -11.21 -17.31 12.22
C TYR A 463 -10.98 -15.79 12.12
N THR A 464 -10.91 -15.31 10.90
CA THR A 464 -11.05 -13.89 10.56
C THR A 464 -12.45 -13.67 9.99
N ALA A 465 -13.28 -12.86 10.65
CA ALA A 465 -14.63 -12.59 10.19
C ALA A 465 -14.70 -11.28 9.38
N VAL A 466 -15.15 -11.36 8.13
CA VAL A 466 -15.45 -10.19 7.31
C VAL A 466 -16.95 -10.15 7.07
N PHE A 467 -17.61 -9.09 7.54
CA PHE A 467 -19.07 -9.10 7.60
C PHE A 467 -19.70 -7.71 7.49
N PHE A 468 -21.00 -7.73 7.23
CA PHE A 468 -21.87 -6.56 7.25
C PHE A 468 -22.80 -6.56 8.46
N ARG A 469 -23.18 -5.34 8.87
CA ARG A 469 -24.31 -5.05 9.75
C ARG A 469 -25.13 -3.94 9.14
N ILE A 470 -26.44 -3.98 9.34
CA ILE A 470 -27.36 -2.96 8.84
C ILE A 470 -28.13 -2.37 10.02
N PHE A 471 -28.13 -1.05 10.09
CA PHE A 471 -28.84 -0.27 11.08
C PHE A 471 -29.87 0.63 10.42
N LYS A 472 -30.95 0.90 11.13
CA LYS A 472 -31.99 1.85 10.71
C LYS A 472 -31.57 3.26 11.13
N GLY A 473 -31.10 4.08 10.20
CA GLY A 473 -30.88 5.52 10.42
C GLY A 473 -32.16 6.33 10.34
N LYS A 474 -32.04 7.64 10.49
CA LYS A 474 -33.17 8.57 10.45
C LYS A 474 -33.86 8.57 9.08
N ASP A 475 -33.06 8.74 8.01
CA ASP A 475 -33.57 8.93 6.65
C ASP A 475 -33.17 7.78 5.70
N LYS A 476 -32.23 6.94 6.11
CA LYS A 476 -31.68 5.82 5.32
C LYS A 476 -31.13 4.73 6.21
N TYR A 477 -30.93 3.55 5.65
CA TYR A 477 -30.17 2.51 6.34
C TYR A 477 -28.67 2.82 6.31
N VAL A 478 -27.98 2.42 7.37
CA VAL A 478 -26.53 2.54 7.52
C VAL A 478 -25.94 1.15 7.46
N VAL A 479 -25.03 0.94 6.52
CA VAL A 479 -24.29 -0.33 6.37
C VAL A 479 -22.92 -0.16 6.98
N LEU A 480 -22.58 -1.04 7.92
CA LEU A 480 -21.26 -1.15 8.52
C LEU A 480 -20.58 -2.39 7.96
N MET A 481 -19.36 -2.25 7.44
CA MET A 481 -18.48 -3.33 7.06
C MET A 481 -17.39 -3.48 8.10
N CYS A 482 -17.18 -4.69 8.61
CA CYS A 482 -16.16 -5.02 9.61
C CYS A 482 -15.23 -6.11 9.11
N SER A 483 -13.97 -6.05 9.55
CA SER A 483 -13.01 -7.15 9.52
C SER A 483 -12.54 -7.39 10.95
N ASP A 484 -13.04 -8.44 11.58
CA ASP A 484 -12.84 -8.76 12.99
C ASP A 484 -11.75 -9.84 13.14
N GLN A 485 -10.61 -9.43 13.68
CA GLN A 485 -9.46 -10.28 13.94
C GLN A 485 -9.38 -10.78 15.39
N SER A 486 -10.36 -10.50 16.22
CA SER A 486 -10.33 -10.88 17.65
C SER A 486 -10.09 -12.38 17.87
N ARG A 487 -10.46 -13.21 16.90
CA ARG A 487 -10.26 -14.67 16.90
C ARG A 487 -9.37 -15.17 15.75
N SER A 488 -8.57 -14.32 15.14
CA SER A 488 -7.74 -14.68 13.98
C SER A 488 -6.53 -15.54 14.34
N SER A 489 -6.14 -15.60 15.62
CA SER A 489 -5.00 -16.36 16.13
C SER A 489 -5.16 -16.67 17.61
N LEU A 490 -4.69 -17.85 18.05
CA LEU A 490 -4.54 -18.18 19.46
C LEU A 490 -3.25 -17.59 20.06
N ASN A 491 -2.33 -17.08 19.23
CA ASN A 491 -1.17 -16.36 19.73
C ASN A 491 -1.60 -14.96 20.21
N GLU A 492 -1.43 -14.69 21.50
CA GLU A 492 -1.81 -13.42 22.13
C GLU A 492 -0.85 -12.27 21.80
N ASP A 493 0.37 -12.56 21.34
CA ASP A 493 1.36 -11.53 20.95
C ASP A 493 1.04 -10.87 19.61
N ASN A 494 0.11 -11.46 18.83
CA ASN A 494 -0.31 -10.89 17.56
C ASN A 494 -1.25 -9.70 17.75
N ASP A 495 -1.05 -8.67 16.92
CA ASP A 495 -2.01 -7.57 16.79
C ASP A 495 -3.30 -8.07 16.11
N LYS A 496 -4.37 -8.19 16.91
CA LYS A 496 -5.70 -8.65 16.50
C LYS A 496 -6.70 -7.50 16.40
N THR A 497 -6.24 -6.33 15.98
CA THR A 497 -7.08 -5.12 15.84
C THR A 497 -8.23 -5.38 14.86
N THR A 498 -9.45 -5.09 15.31
CA THR A 498 -10.66 -5.10 14.48
C THR A 498 -10.76 -3.79 13.69
N TYR A 499 -11.06 -3.89 12.40
CA TYR A 499 -11.23 -2.76 11.50
C TYR A 499 -12.69 -2.58 11.09
N GLY A 500 -13.05 -1.36 10.72
CA GLY A 500 -14.43 -1.08 10.31
C GLY A 500 -14.57 0.19 9.49
N ALA A 501 -15.58 0.20 8.63
CA ALA A 501 -15.94 1.33 7.81
C ALA A 501 -17.44 1.38 7.55
N PHE A 502 -18.01 2.58 7.46
CA PHE A 502 -19.35 2.74 6.89
C PHE A 502 -19.30 2.59 5.38
N LEU A 503 -20.13 1.71 4.85
CA LEU A 503 -20.22 1.42 3.42
C LEU A 503 -21.33 2.27 2.78
N ASN A 504 -20.96 3.09 1.80
CA ASN A 504 -21.90 3.97 1.10
C ASN A 504 -22.66 3.21 0.01
N VAL A 505 -23.61 2.40 0.42
CA VAL A 505 -24.58 1.68 -0.44
C VAL A 505 -25.97 1.82 0.14
N ASP A 506 -26.98 1.76 -0.71
CA ASP A 506 -28.38 1.65 -0.29
C ASP A 506 -28.81 0.18 -0.32
N PRO A 507 -28.88 -0.49 0.84
CA PRO A 507 -29.16 -1.94 0.89
C PRO A 507 -30.59 -2.30 0.48
N VAL A 508 -31.47 -1.30 0.30
CA VAL A 508 -32.83 -1.51 -0.20
C VAL A 508 -32.84 -1.71 -1.72
N HIS A 509 -31.96 -1.02 -2.43
CA HIS A 509 -31.94 -1.01 -3.89
C HIS A 509 -30.70 -1.67 -4.49
N GLU A 510 -29.66 -1.92 -3.68
CA GLU A 510 -28.38 -2.50 -4.12
C GLU A 510 -28.06 -3.77 -3.30
N MET A 511 -27.56 -4.81 -3.98
CA MET A 511 -27.00 -5.98 -3.29
C MET A 511 -25.74 -5.58 -2.52
N LEU A 512 -25.56 -6.15 -1.34
CA LEU A 512 -24.33 -6.02 -0.59
C LEU A 512 -23.32 -7.03 -1.13
N SER A 513 -22.36 -6.56 -1.91
CA SER A 513 -21.29 -7.39 -2.46
C SER A 513 -20.03 -7.33 -1.59
N LEU A 514 -19.37 -8.46 -1.47
CA LEU A 514 -18.07 -8.63 -0.82
C LEU A 514 -17.19 -9.50 -1.69
N ARG A 515 -15.97 -9.01 -2.02
CA ARG A 515 -14.89 -9.85 -2.55
C ARG A 515 -13.77 -9.87 -1.53
N SER A 516 -13.26 -11.06 -1.20
CA SER A 516 -12.12 -11.23 -0.29
C SER A 516 -11.02 -12.04 -0.96
N LEU A 517 -9.82 -11.46 -0.99
CA LEU A 517 -8.58 -12.12 -1.41
C LEU A 517 -7.89 -12.67 -0.17
N ILE A 518 -7.77 -13.97 -0.08
CA ILE A 518 -7.19 -14.69 1.05
C ILE A 518 -5.86 -15.29 0.59
N ASP A 519 -4.77 -14.96 1.28
CA ASP A 519 -3.45 -15.44 0.90
C ASP A 519 -2.55 -15.65 2.13
N HIS A 520 -2.73 -16.80 2.77
CA HIS A 520 -1.97 -17.26 3.94
C HIS A 520 -2.06 -16.34 5.16
N SER A 521 -1.38 -15.20 5.14
CA SER A 521 -1.30 -14.26 6.26
C SER A 521 -1.95 -12.90 5.97
N ILE A 522 -2.75 -12.81 4.91
CA ILE A 522 -3.43 -11.57 4.54
C ILE A 522 -4.85 -11.86 4.03
N VAL A 523 -5.78 -10.99 4.41
CA VAL A 523 -7.15 -10.96 3.90
C VAL A 523 -7.46 -9.55 3.44
N GLU A 524 -7.50 -9.33 2.12
CA GLU A 524 -7.94 -8.07 1.51
C GLU A 524 -9.42 -8.17 1.14
N SER A 525 -10.26 -7.27 1.63
CA SER A 525 -11.70 -7.33 1.42
C SER A 525 -12.25 -6.04 0.80
N PHE A 526 -13.09 -6.20 -0.24
CA PHE A 526 -13.66 -5.14 -1.05
C PHE A 526 -15.19 -5.19 -0.95
N GLY A 527 -15.77 -4.24 -0.22
CA GLY A 527 -17.22 -4.13 -0.03
C GLY A 527 -17.87 -3.15 -1.02
N GLY A 528 -19.12 -3.44 -1.41
CA GLY A 528 -19.92 -2.57 -2.26
C GLY A 528 -19.25 -2.26 -3.61
N GLY A 529 -18.69 -3.29 -4.26
CA GLY A 529 -17.98 -3.13 -5.52
C GLY A 529 -16.69 -2.30 -5.44
N GLY A 530 -16.05 -2.27 -4.26
CA GLY A 530 -14.80 -1.54 -4.04
C GLY A 530 -14.97 -0.11 -3.51
N LYS A 531 -16.16 0.27 -3.07
CA LYS A 531 -16.41 1.54 -2.37
C LYS A 531 -15.73 1.59 -1.00
N THR A 532 -15.53 0.43 -0.38
CA THR A 532 -14.85 0.27 0.90
C THR A 532 -13.89 -0.91 0.83
N CYS A 533 -12.65 -0.69 1.26
CA CYS A 533 -11.62 -1.74 1.34
C CYS A 533 -11.12 -1.86 2.78
N ILE A 534 -10.91 -3.10 3.24
CA ILE A 534 -10.31 -3.41 4.54
C ILE A 534 -9.29 -4.53 4.35
N THR A 535 -8.04 -4.26 4.67
CA THR A 535 -6.96 -5.23 4.60
C THR A 535 -6.44 -5.58 5.98
N ALA A 536 -6.41 -6.86 6.30
CA ALA A 536 -5.94 -7.39 7.56
C ALA A 536 -4.75 -8.33 7.38
N ARG A 537 -3.76 -8.26 8.29
CA ARG A 537 -2.71 -9.27 8.45
C ARG A 537 -3.13 -10.21 9.56
N VAL A 538 -3.02 -11.51 9.31
CA VAL A 538 -3.51 -12.56 10.21
C VAL A 538 -2.54 -13.74 10.26
N TYR A 539 -2.33 -14.30 11.44
CA TYR A 539 -1.37 -15.37 11.70
C TYR A 539 -2.03 -16.49 12.49
N PRO A 540 -2.94 -17.28 11.86
CA PRO A 540 -3.62 -18.37 12.52
C PRO A 540 -2.63 -19.46 12.97
N THR A 541 -2.91 -20.12 14.08
CA THR A 541 -2.11 -21.23 14.60
C THR A 541 -2.73 -22.59 14.26
N LEU A 542 -4.05 -22.65 14.12
CA LEU A 542 -4.82 -23.87 13.78
C LEU A 542 -5.21 -23.89 12.30
N ALA A 543 -5.66 -22.75 11.76
CA ALA A 543 -6.19 -22.64 10.41
C ALA A 543 -5.06 -22.44 9.37
N ILE A 544 -4.15 -23.40 9.30
CA ILE A 544 -2.95 -23.38 8.44
C ILE A 544 -3.10 -24.43 7.33
N GLU A 545 -2.69 -24.10 6.12
CA GLU A 545 -2.67 -25.01 4.95
C GLU A 545 -4.00 -25.76 4.76
N LYS A 546 -4.00 -27.10 4.81
CA LYS A 546 -5.17 -27.95 4.64
C LYS A 546 -6.19 -27.88 5.80
N ASP A 547 -5.76 -27.39 6.96
CA ASP A 547 -6.61 -27.26 8.15
C ASP A 547 -7.34 -25.92 8.21
N ALA A 548 -7.13 -25.06 7.21
CA ALA A 548 -7.91 -23.84 7.02
C ALA A 548 -9.22 -24.14 6.28
N HIS A 549 -10.28 -23.53 6.75
CA HIS A 549 -11.63 -23.60 6.19
C HIS A 549 -12.14 -22.20 5.83
N LEU A 550 -13.17 -22.18 4.99
CA LEU A 550 -13.89 -20.99 4.57
C LEU A 550 -15.38 -21.21 4.78
N TYR A 551 -16.07 -20.25 5.39
CA TYR A 551 -17.50 -20.35 5.62
C TYR A 551 -18.22 -19.05 5.19
N ALA A 552 -19.45 -19.20 4.67
CA ALA A 552 -20.45 -18.13 4.66
C ALA A 552 -21.28 -18.25 5.94
N PHE A 553 -21.61 -17.13 6.58
CA PHE A 553 -22.30 -17.17 7.86
C PHE A 553 -23.34 -16.05 8.00
N ASN A 554 -24.34 -16.30 8.85
CA ASN A 554 -25.27 -15.32 9.37
C ASN A 554 -25.47 -15.56 10.86
N TYR A 555 -24.84 -14.76 11.70
CA TYR A 555 -25.03 -14.81 13.17
C TYR A 555 -26.08 -13.82 13.66
N GLY A 556 -26.76 -13.10 12.74
CA GLY A 556 -27.96 -12.31 13.05
C GLY A 556 -29.13 -13.19 13.48
N THR A 557 -30.25 -12.58 13.88
CA THR A 557 -31.49 -13.30 14.22
C THR A 557 -32.43 -13.40 13.04
N GLU A 558 -32.33 -12.48 12.08
CA GLU A 558 -33.19 -12.48 10.88
C GLU A 558 -32.49 -13.20 9.72
N ASN A 559 -33.31 -13.71 8.81
CA ASN A 559 -32.82 -14.37 7.60
C ASN A 559 -32.18 -13.38 6.65
N VAL A 560 -31.07 -13.79 6.02
CA VAL A 560 -30.36 -13.04 4.97
C VAL A 560 -30.29 -13.92 3.73
N LYS A 561 -30.64 -13.39 2.57
CA LYS A 561 -30.50 -14.12 1.32
C LYS A 561 -29.06 -13.94 0.79
N MET A 562 -28.29 -15.01 0.75
CA MET A 562 -27.10 -15.10 -0.08
C MET A 562 -27.54 -15.27 -1.53
N SER A 563 -27.32 -14.26 -2.38
CA SER A 563 -27.76 -14.29 -3.79
C SER A 563 -26.89 -15.21 -4.64
N GLY A 564 -25.65 -15.43 -4.20
CA GLY A 564 -24.71 -16.38 -4.75
C GLY A 564 -23.32 -16.21 -4.14
N LEU A 565 -22.52 -17.28 -4.20
CA LEU A 565 -21.11 -17.27 -3.83
C LEU A 565 -20.31 -17.96 -4.92
N SER A 566 -19.21 -17.34 -5.32
CA SER A 566 -18.18 -17.95 -6.15
C SER A 566 -16.85 -17.88 -5.42
N ALA A 567 -16.16 -18.99 -5.30
CA ALA A 567 -14.83 -19.07 -4.72
C ALA A 567 -13.88 -19.80 -5.66
N TRP A 568 -12.67 -19.30 -5.79
CA TRP A 568 -11.61 -19.91 -6.61
C TRP A 568 -10.40 -20.20 -5.75
N SER A 569 -9.85 -21.40 -5.90
CA SER A 569 -8.48 -21.65 -5.48
C SER A 569 -7.54 -20.85 -6.37
N MET A 570 -6.53 -20.25 -5.78
CA MET A 570 -5.55 -19.44 -6.50
C MET A 570 -4.24 -20.23 -6.66
N LYS A 571 -3.61 -20.16 -7.84
CA LYS A 571 -2.23 -20.64 -7.98
C LYS A 571 -1.24 -19.57 -7.50
N LYS A 572 -0.03 -20.00 -7.19
CA LYS A 572 1.03 -19.06 -6.81
C LYS A 572 1.42 -18.18 -7.99
N ALA A 573 1.65 -16.91 -7.72
CA ALA A 573 2.32 -16.02 -8.65
C ALA A 573 3.82 -16.34 -8.68
N HIS A 574 4.46 -16.05 -9.79
CA HIS A 574 5.91 -16.10 -9.91
C HIS A 574 6.46 -14.74 -9.45
N ILE A 575 7.14 -14.72 -8.29
CA ILE A 575 7.62 -13.46 -7.68
C ILE A 575 9.15 -13.43 -7.59
N TYR A 576 9.85 -14.51 -7.98
CA TYR A 576 11.32 -14.61 -7.94
C TYR A 576 11.86 -15.33 -9.17
#